data_6712f8e9c8f7883333cfc04dc1e5767a
#
_entry.id   6712f8e9c8f7883333cfc04dc1e5767a
#
_cell.length_a   1.000
_cell.length_b   1.000
_cell.length_c   1.000
_cell.angle_alpha   90.00
_cell.angle_beta   90.00
_cell.angle_gamma   90.00
#
_symmetry.space_group_name_H-M   'P 1'
#
loop_
_entity.id
_entity.type
_entity.pdbx_description
1 polymer ?
#
loop_
_entity_poly.entity_id
_entity_poly.type
_entity_poly.pdbx_seq_one_letter_code
_entity_poly.pdbx_strand_id
1 'polypeptide(L)'
;MKKLLAIICLFVLYVGVTAARADELVDMAQKMYPNEKINPINRPKSSLIVDANTGNILWQDNIDEVRDPASMSKLMTLYLVFEAIQQGKLSENTVIKATPRDEAIAKIYEISNNKIVAGVDYTVSELITMTAVPSSNATTVMLANYLSNNDPDTFLDMMNAKAKELGMTNTKWFNASGAAAVSFKGLYTPQRYDNNAANQTTARDLAILGYHFVKNYPNILNYTNKPVVTVKKGTPYEETFETYNYSLPGAKYGIEGVEGLKTGSSPRGAFNYIATIKRGNQRLISVVMGVGNWADQDGEYYRHPFGNALIEKAYADYEYKKVFNAGERKINGKTYKLSKDFYATVKKGTAAKTVVENGVLKNENGLEQLSSLISNGEHVTEKGRTTKNSTAKSTVKTTTAKSSGKSLKQLFLDYHILVAVPLLILLLIVVFEATKRKQRRKQRATNDTQLSRRQKR
;
A
#
# COMPACT_ATOMS: atom_id res chain seq x y z
N MET A 1 6.11 44.59 -7.85
CA MET A 1 4.83 44.35 -7.15
C MET A 1 3.91 43.41 -7.95
N LYS A 2 3.50 43.68 -9.20
CA LYS A 2 2.55 42.81 -9.97
C LYS A 2 3.03 41.37 -10.16
N LYS A 3 4.32 41.11 -10.40
CA LYS A 3 4.89 39.75 -10.52
C LYS A 3 4.93 38.99 -9.20
N LEU A 4 5.15 39.67 -8.07
CA LEU A 4 5.13 39.08 -6.73
C LEU A 4 3.70 38.70 -6.33
N LEU A 5 2.72 39.55 -6.66
CA LEU A 5 1.29 39.24 -6.42
C LEU A 5 0.83 38.02 -7.23
N ALA A 6 1.28 37.89 -8.50
CA ALA A 6 0.96 36.72 -9.32
C ALA A 6 1.56 35.42 -8.78
N ILE A 7 2.77 35.44 -8.21
CA ILE A 7 3.41 34.28 -7.57
C ILE A 7 2.66 33.90 -6.28
N ILE A 8 2.25 34.88 -5.46
CA ILE A 8 1.47 34.64 -4.25
C ILE A 8 0.09 34.05 -4.62
N CYS A 9 -0.58 34.57 -5.65
CA CYS A 9 -1.86 34.02 -6.11
C CYS A 9 -1.72 32.60 -6.67
N LEU A 10 -0.64 32.28 -7.40
CA LEU A 10 -0.34 30.92 -7.86
C LEU A 10 -0.05 29.97 -6.70
N PHE A 11 0.67 30.42 -5.67
CA PHE A 11 0.96 29.63 -4.48
C PHE A 11 -0.30 29.36 -3.66
N VAL A 12 -1.17 30.37 -3.48
CA VAL A 12 -2.47 30.23 -2.78
C VAL A 12 -3.41 29.30 -3.55
N LEU A 13 -3.43 29.37 -4.90
CA LEU A 13 -4.19 28.44 -5.74
C LEU A 13 -3.67 27.00 -5.63
N TYR A 14 -2.34 26.81 -5.60
CA TYR A 14 -1.73 25.48 -5.46
C TYR A 14 -2.00 24.86 -4.07
N VAL A 15 -1.86 25.65 -3.00
CA VAL A 15 -2.18 25.21 -1.63
C VAL A 15 -3.69 24.97 -1.46
N GLY A 16 -4.54 25.80 -2.07
CA GLY A 16 -5.98 25.62 -2.04
C GLY A 16 -6.46 24.34 -2.74
N VAL A 17 -5.82 23.98 -3.87
CA VAL A 17 -6.16 22.73 -4.58
C VAL A 17 -5.71 21.49 -3.80
N THR A 18 -4.58 21.55 -3.09
CA THR A 18 -4.14 20.42 -2.23
C THR A 18 -5.01 20.28 -0.98
N ALA A 19 -5.44 21.39 -0.37
CA ALA A 19 -6.35 21.36 0.77
C ALA A 19 -7.74 20.83 0.38
N ALA A 20 -8.27 21.24 -0.79
CA ALA A 20 -9.55 20.73 -1.30
C ALA A 20 -9.51 19.20 -1.55
N ARG A 21 -8.40 18.65 -2.06
CA ARG A 21 -8.21 17.19 -2.19
C ARG A 21 -8.06 16.48 -0.84
N ALA A 22 -7.54 17.16 0.18
CA ALA A 22 -7.41 16.59 1.51
C ALA A 22 -8.78 16.36 2.16
N ASP A 23 -9.74 17.24 1.88
CA ASP A 23 -11.09 17.19 2.44
C ASP A 23 -12.00 16.23 1.68
N GLU A 24 -11.74 15.99 0.38
CA GLU A 24 -12.59 15.12 -0.48
C GLU A 24 -12.79 13.73 0.14
N LEU A 25 -11.75 13.09 0.67
CA LEU A 25 -11.86 11.75 1.25
C LEU A 25 -12.66 11.75 2.55
N VAL A 26 -12.50 12.77 3.38
CA VAL A 26 -13.27 12.95 4.62
C VAL A 26 -14.75 13.16 4.29
N ASP A 27 -15.04 14.03 3.32
CA ASP A 27 -16.41 14.32 2.88
C ASP A 27 -17.09 13.09 2.28
N MET A 28 -16.37 12.31 1.48
CA MET A 28 -16.89 11.05 0.92
C MET A 28 -17.21 10.04 2.03
N ALA A 29 -16.32 9.87 3.02
CA ALA A 29 -16.53 8.97 4.14
C ALA A 29 -17.70 9.43 5.02
N GLN A 30 -17.82 10.75 5.31
CA GLN A 30 -18.94 11.31 6.06
C GLN A 30 -20.27 11.15 5.32
N LYS A 31 -20.29 11.33 4.00
CA LYS A 31 -21.48 11.12 3.17
C LYS A 31 -21.94 9.66 3.17
N MET A 32 -20.99 8.73 3.12
CA MET A 32 -21.28 7.29 3.14
C MET A 32 -21.79 6.82 4.51
N TYR A 33 -21.27 7.42 5.59
CA TYR A 33 -21.61 7.11 6.98
C TYR A 33 -22.17 8.33 7.71
N PRO A 34 -23.40 8.81 7.38
CA PRO A 34 -23.93 10.07 7.89
C PRO A 34 -24.21 10.04 9.40
N ASN A 35 -24.40 8.87 9.99
CA ASN A 35 -24.62 8.68 11.43
C ASN A 35 -23.32 8.50 12.24
N GLU A 36 -22.18 8.38 11.56
CA GLU A 36 -20.85 8.31 12.19
C GLU A 36 -20.21 9.68 12.14
N LYS A 37 -19.43 10.04 13.16
CA LYS A 37 -18.62 11.26 13.14
C LYS A 37 -17.26 10.95 12.50
N ILE A 38 -17.13 11.26 11.23
CA ILE A 38 -15.83 11.11 10.54
C ILE A 38 -14.94 12.31 10.88
N ASN A 39 -14.01 12.11 11.79
CA ASN A 39 -13.09 13.19 12.22
C ASN A 39 -11.94 13.34 11.20
N PRO A 40 -11.71 14.55 10.61
CA PRO A 40 -10.62 14.83 9.69
C PRO A 40 -9.22 14.47 10.24
N ILE A 41 -9.02 14.51 11.55
CA ILE A 41 -7.75 14.13 12.20
C ILE A 41 -7.39 12.66 11.95
N ASN A 42 -8.41 11.81 11.71
CA ASN A 42 -8.26 10.39 11.44
C ASN A 42 -8.04 10.06 9.96
N ARG A 43 -7.99 11.07 9.09
CA ARG A 43 -7.72 10.88 7.67
C ARG A 43 -6.46 10.04 7.44
N PRO A 44 -6.48 9.06 6.52
CA PRO A 44 -5.30 8.29 6.15
C PRO A 44 -4.13 9.20 5.75
N LYS A 45 -2.93 8.87 6.17
CA LYS A 45 -1.70 9.57 5.75
C LYS A 45 -1.28 9.16 4.33
N SER A 46 -1.69 7.97 3.91
CA SER A 46 -1.49 7.47 2.55
C SER A 46 -2.71 6.63 2.14
N SER A 47 -3.17 6.78 0.88
CA SER A 47 -4.30 6.01 0.36
C SER A 47 -4.20 5.74 -1.13
N LEU A 48 -4.65 4.57 -1.56
CA LEU A 48 -4.58 4.09 -2.94
C LEU A 48 -5.81 3.24 -3.28
N ILE A 49 -6.34 3.42 -4.50
CA ILE A 49 -7.22 2.44 -5.16
C ILE A 49 -6.63 2.09 -6.52
N VAL A 50 -6.57 0.81 -6.81
CA VAL A 50 -6.12 0.28 -8.10
C VAL A 50 -7.11 -0.73 -8.66
N ASP A 51 -7.32 -0.71 -9.97
CA ASP A 51 -8.01 -1.78 -10.67
C ASP A 51 -7.07 -2.98 -10.83
N ALA A 52 -7.37 -4.07 -10.12
CA ALA A 52 -6.54 -5.28 -10.11
C ALA A 52 -6.61 -6.08 -11.42
N ASN A 53 -7.48 -5.71 -12.37
CA ASN A 53 -7.52 -6.33 -13.69
C ASN A 53 -6.43 -5.75 -14.62
N THR A 54 -6.16 -4.44 -14.48
CA THR A 54 -5.26 -3.71 -15.38
C THR A 54 -4.04 -3.10 -14.70
N GLY A 55 -4.06 -2.98 -13.37
CA GLY A 55 -3.05 -2.25 -12.62
C GLY A 55 -3.16 -0.72 -12.73
N ASN A 56 -4.26 -0.19 -13.29
CA ASN A 56 -4.47 1.25 -13.35
C ASN A 56 -4.83 1.82 -11.98
N ILE A 57 -4.14 2.88 -11.57
CA ILE A 57 -4.42 3.63 -10.34
C ILE A 57 -5.64 4.51 -10.56
N LEU A 58 -6.68 4.36 -9.72
CA LEU A 58 -7.94 5.10 -9.79
C LEU A 58 -8.01 6.23 -8.76
N TRP A 59 -7.26 6.10 -7.68
CA TRP A 59 -7.06 7.12 -6.65
C TRP A 59 -5.67 6.99 -6.07
N GLN A 60 -5.05 8.13 -5.75
CA GLN A 60 -3.74 8.15 -5.09
C GLN A 60 -3.57 9.38 -4.19
N ASP A 61 -3.00 9.14 -3.02
CA ASP A 61 -2.58 10.19 -2.10
C ASP A 61 -1.41 9.70 -1.26
N ASN A 62 -0.24 10.34 -1.39
CA ASN A 62 1.01 10.00 -0.71
C ASN A 62 1.41 8.52 -0.82
N ILE A 63 1.13 7.88 -1.98
CA ILE A 63 1.21 6.42 -2.14
C ILE A 63 2.63 5.85 -2.05
N ASP A 64 3.65 6.69 -2.21
CA ASP A 64 5.07 6.33 -2.15
C ASP A 64 5.73 6.73 -0.82
N GLU A 65 4.95 7.26 0.14
CA GLU A 65 5.43 7.53 1.50
C GLU A 65 5.72 6.22 2.23
N VAL A 66 6.97 6.06 2.70
CA VAL A 66 7.40 4.87 3.47
C VAL A 66 6.79 4.90 4.86
N ARG A 67 6.08 3.83 5.22
CA ARG A 67 5.36 3.68 6.49
C ARG A 67 5.51 2.29 7.08
N ASP A 68 5.23 2.15 8.37
CA ASP A 68 5.12 0.86 9.04
C ASP A 68 3.78 0.19 8.67
N PRO A 69 3.80 -0.96 7.97
CA PRO A 69 2.59 -1.71 7.63
C PRO A 69 1.98 -2.47 8.80
N ALA A 70 2.69 -2.59 9.91
CA ALA A 70 2.31 -3.44 11.02
C ALA A 70 1.93 -4.86 10.53
N SER A 71 0.83 -5.44 11.02
CA SER A 71 0.40 -6.81 10.66
C SER A 71 0.01 -7.02 9.19
N MET A 72 -0.04 -5.97 8.34
CA MET A 72 -0.14 -6.20 6.89
C MET A 72 1.12 -6.88 6.32
N SER A 73 2.24 -6.85 7.04
CA SER A 73 3.47 -7.61 6.74
C SER A 73 3.21 -9.12 6.59
N LYS A 74 2.22 -9.65 7.32
CA LYS A 74 1.81 -11.07 7.25
C LYS A 74 1.36 -11.50 5.85
N LEU A 75 0.96 -10.55 5.00
CA LEU A 75 0.64 -10.85 3.60
C LEU A 75 1.86 -11.36 2.84
N MET A 76 3.07 -10.82 3.08
CA MET A 76 4.28 -11.35 2.45
C MET A 76 4.61 -12.75 2.97
N THR A 77 4.48 -12.98 4.26
CA THR A 77 4.66 -14.34 4.84
C THR A 77 3.67 -15.34 4.23
N LEU A 78 2.38 -14.97 4.17
CA LEU A 78 1.35 -15.80 3.56
C LEU A 78 1.58 -15.99 2.05
N TYR A 79 2.05 -14.97 1.34
CA TYR A 79 2.41 -15.09 -0.09
C TYR A 79 3.45 -16.18 -0.31
N LEU A 80 4.52 -16.20 0.50
CA LEU A 80 5.57 -17.23 0.46
C LEU A 80 5.03 -18.63 0.84
N VAL A 81 4.08 -18.71 1.77
CA VAL A 81 3.39 -19.97 2.12
C VAL A 81 2.60 -20.50 0.92
N PHE A 82 1.79 -19.65 0.29
CA PHE A 82 1.01 -20.06 -0.90
C PHE A 82 1.90 -20.38 -2.10
N GLU A 83 3.02 -19.70 -2.27
CA GLU A 83 4.03 -20.04 -3.28
C GLU A 83 4.61 -21.43 -3.02
N ALA A 84 4.95 -21.76 -1.78
CA ALA A 84 5.45 -23.08 -1.39
C ALA A 84 4.39 -24.17 -1.61
N ILE A 85 3.12 -23.89 -1.35
CA ILE A 85 2.00 -24.80 -1.64
C ILE A 85 1.90 -25.04 -3.15
N GLN A 86 1.93 -23.98 -3.98
CA GLN A 86 1.87 -24.12 -5.44
C GLN A 86 3.06 -24.91 -5.99
N GLN A 87 4.25 -24.77 -5.39
CA GLN A 87 5.44 -25.52 -5.75
C GLN A 87 5.47 -26.97 -5.24
N GLY A 88 4.45 -27.42 -4.51
CA GLY A 88 4.38 -28.74 -3.93
C GLY A 88 5.34 -29.02 -2.75
N LYS A 89 5.99 -27.96 -2.23
CA LYS A 89 6.89 -28.06 -1.05
C LYS A 89 6.13 -28.18 0.26
N LEU A 90 4.87 -27.81 0.24
CA LEU A 90 3.98 -27.72 1.37
C LEU A 90 2.54 -28.00 0.90
N SER A 91 1.65 -28.44 1.78
CA SER A 91 0.22 -28.53 1.49
C SER A 91 -0.59 -27.89 2.62
N GLU A 92 -1.83 -27.53 2.36
CA GLU A 92 -2.76 -27.02 3.39
C GLU A 92 -2.97 -28.03 4.51
N ASN A 93 -2.83 -29.34 4.22
CA ASN A 93 -2.95 -30.44 5.19
C ASN A 93 -1.63 -30.81 5.87
N THR A 94 -0.51 -30.20 5.51
CA THR A 94 0.77 -30.41 6.21
C THR A 94 0.60 -30.07 7.68
N VAL A 95 1.06 -30.97 8.55
CA VAL A 95 0.96 -30.82 10.00
C VAL A 95 2.24 -30.22 10.54
N ILE A 96 2.12 -29.18 11.35
CA ILE A 96 3.20 -28.55 12.10
C ILE A 96 2.89 -28.70 13.58
N LYS A 97 3.74 -29.43 14.29
CA LYS A 97 3.63 -29.61 15.73
C LYS A 97 4.14 -28.38 16.45
N ALA A 98 3.30 -27.78 17.29
CA ALA A 98 3.71 -26.63 18.08
C ALA A 98 4.77 -27.01 19.14
N THR A 99 5.79 -26.18 19.24
CA THR A 99 6.88 -26.32 20.19
C THR A 99 6.59 -25.55 21.48
N PRO A 100 7.32 -25.79 22.59
CA PRO A 100 7.25 -24.94 23.79
C PRO A 100 7.57 -23.47 23.49
N ARG A 101 8.42 -23.19 22.49
CA ARG A 101 8.74 -21.82 22.03
C ARG A 101 7.54 -21.16 21.39
N ASP A 102 6.79 -21.86 20.55
CA ASP A 102 5.59 -21.33 19.89
C ASP A 102 4.49 -21.01 20.92
N GLU A 103 4.31 -21.88 21.92
CA GLU A 103 3.41 -21.62 23.05
C GLU A 103 3.88 -20.39 23.87
N ALA A 104 5.18 -20.24 24.10
CA ALA A 104 5.72 -19.09 24.81
C ALA A 104 5.49 -17.78 24.04
N ILE A 105 5.65 -17.80 22.71
CA ILE A 105 5.32 -16.64 21.85
C ILE A 105 3.82 -16.33 21.94
N ALA A 106 2.96 -17.35 21.87
CA ALA A 106 1.50 -17.20 21.95
C ALA A 106 1.02 -16.56 23.27
N LYS A 107 1.80 -16.70 24.35
CA LYS A 107 1.52 -16.10 25.67
C LYS A 107 1.98 -14.66 25.81
N ILE A 108 2.65 -14.05 24.81
CA ILE A 108 3.02 -12.64 24.82
C ILE A 108 1.76 -11.81 24.52
N TYR A 109 1.19 -11.18 25.53
CA TYR A 109 -0.10 -10.45 25.44
C TYR A 109 0.05 -9.05 24.79
N GLU A 110 1.25 -8.51 24.75
CA GLU A 110 1.53 -7.18 24.18
C GLU A 110 1.47 -7.16 22.64
N ILE A 111 1.45 -8.33 22.00
CA ILE A 111 1.31 -8.49 20.56
C ILE A 111 0.13 -9.40 20.23
N SER A 112 -0.49 -9.22 19.05
CA SER A 112 -1.65 -10.02 18.65
C SER A 112 -1.29 -11.51 18.59
N ASN A 113 -1.97 -12.32 19.37
CA ASN A 113 -1.81 -13.76 19.41
C ASN A 113 -3.17 -14.46 19.68
N ASN A 114 -3.20 -15.74 19.42
CA ASN A 114 -4.22 -16.67 19.89
C ASN A 114 -3.54 -17.82 20.67
N LYS A 115 -4.31 -18.71 21.27
CA LYS A 115 -3.80 -19.82 22.05
C LYS A 115 -3.11 -20.83 21.14
N ILE A 116 -1.82 -21.09 21.40
CA ILE A 116 -1.06 -22.21 20.83
C ILE A 116 -0.57 -23.07 21.99
N VAL A 117 -0.71 -24.39 21.86
CA VAL A 117 -0.34 -25.35 22.91
C VAL A 117 0.78 -26.24 22.40
N ALA A 118 1.87 -26.33 23.17
CA ALA A 118 3.01 -27.19 22.84
C ALA A 118 2.60 -28.66 22.73
N GLY A 119 3.11 -29.37 21.75
CA GLY A 119 2.81 -30.75 21.46
C GLY A 119 1.52 -30.98 20.65
N VAL A 120 0.69 -29.94 20.43
CA VAL A 120 -0.50 -30.01 19.59
C VAL A 120 -0.12 -29.83 18.11
N ASP A 121 -0.74 -30.67 17.29
CA ASP A 121 -0.58 -30.63 15.83
C ASP A 121 -1.55 -29.63 15.22
N TYR A 122 -1.02 -28.68 14.42
CA TYR A 122 -1.79 -27.69 13.64
C TYR A 122 -1.54 -27.92 12.16
N THR A 123 -2.60 -27.93 11.35
CA THR A 123 -2.44 -27.94 9.89
C THR A 123 -2.00 -26.57 9.39
N VAL A 124 -1.35 -26.53 8.24
CA VAL A 124 -0.98 -25.26 7.57
C VAL A 124 -2.23 -24.42 7.31
N SER A 125 -3.36 -25.04 6.94
CA SER A 125 -4.65 -24.34 6.76
C SER A 125 -5.11 -23.64 8.04
N GLU A 126 -5.01 -24.30 9.21
CA GLU A 126 -5.34 -23.68 10.51
C GLU A 126 -4.37 -22.52 10.83
N LEU A 127 -3.07 -22.70 10.59
CA LEU A 127 -2.07 -21.65 10.81
C LEU A 127 -2.28 -20.45 9.88
N ILE A 128 -2.64 -20.66 8.59
CA ILE A 128 -3.03 -19.60 7.67
C ILE A 128 -4.24 -18.83 8.21
N THR A 129 -5.28 -19.55 8.65
CA THR A 129 -6.50 -18.97 9.23
C THR A 129 -6.17 -18.08 10.42
N MET A 130 -5.40 -18.59 11.38
CA MET A 130 -5.01 -17.85 12.59
C MET A 130 -4.06 -16.67 12.30
N THR A 131 -3.25 -16.77 11.26
CA THR A 131 -2.40 -15.66 10.79
C THR A 131 -3.22 -14.56 10.11
N ALA A 132 -4.20 -14.93 9.28
CA ALA A 132 -4.99 -13.99 8.49
C ALA A 132 -6.07 -13.29 9.33
N VAL A 133 -6.85 -14.01 10.13
CA VAL A 133 -8.07 -13.52 10.80
C VAL A 133 -7.77 -12.87 12.15
N PRO A 134 -7.34 -13.57 13.22
CA PRO A 134 -6.98 -12.93 14.49
C PRO A 134 -5.60 -12.29 14.45
N SER A 135 -4.91 -12.36 13.31
CA SER A 135 -3.59 -11.72 13.12
C SER A 135 -2.49 -12.27 14.05
N SER A 136 -2.51 -13.57 14.38
CA SER A 136 -1.59 -14.20 15.30
C SER A 136 -0.12 -14.07 14.86
N ASN A 137 0.72 -13.55 15.75
CA ASN A 137 2.17 -13.49 15.52
C ASN A 137 2.82 -14.85 15.72
N ALA A 138 2.35 -15.64 16.69
CA ALA A 138 2.86 -16.99 16.94
C ALA A 138 2.72 -17.89 15.71
N THR A 139 1.52 -17.96 15.11
CA THR A 139 1.29 -18.78 13.91
C THR A 139 2.05 -18.27 12.69
N THR A 140 2.24 -16.94 12.59
CA THR A 140 3.08 -16.35 11.54
C THR A 140 4.53 -16.82 11.66
N VAL A 141 5.08 -16.83 12.88
CA VAL A 141 6.45 -17.30 13.14
C VAL A 141 6.56 -18.81 12.92
N MET A 142 5.54 -19.61 13.29
CA MET A 142 5.50 -21.05 13.01
C MET A 142 5.59 -21.34 11.51
N LEU A 143 4.82 -20.64 10.68
CA LEU A 143 4.86 -20.76 9.22
C LEU A 143 6.22 -20.32 8.65
N ALA A 144 6.75 -19.20 9.13
CA ALA A 144 8.06 -18.70 8.74
C ALA A 144 9.18 -19.69 9.06
N ASN A 145 9.20 -20.20 10.28
CA ASN A 145 10.16 -21.19 10.77
C ASN A 145 10.10 -22.50 9.96
N TYR A 146 8.90 -22.96 9.62
CA TYR A 146 8.74 -24.15 8.79
C TYR A 146 9.38 -23.97 7.39
N LEU A 147 9.13 -22.83 6.74
CA LEU A 147 9.66 -22.55 5.40
C LEU A 147 11.16 -22.30 5.37
N SER A 148 11.75 -21.87 6.48
CA SER A 148 13.17 -21.52 6.57
C SER A 148 13.99 -22.50 7.44
N ASN A 149 13.41 -23.64 7.82
CA ASN A 149 14.06 -24.60 8.71
C ASN A 149 14.54 -23.96 10.03
N ASN A 150 13.63 -23.16 10.67
CA ASN A 150 13.88 -22.44 11.93
C ASN A 150 14.98 -21.36 11.87
N ASP A 151 15.32 -20.86 10.69
CA ASP A 151 16.26 -19.76 10.52
C ASP A 151 15.49 -18.46 10.16
N PRO A 152 15.30 -17.53 11.11
CA PRO A 152 14.57 -16.28 10.85
C PRO A 152 15.31 -15.36 9.86
N ASP A 153 16.63 -15.40 9.79
CA ASP A 153 17.40 -14.61 8.83
C ASP A 153 17.18 -15.08 7.41
N THR A 154 17.20 -16.39 7.17
CA THR A 154 16.86 -17.00 5.88
C THR A 154 15.43 -16.65 5.46
N PHE A 155 14.47 -16.67 6.38
CA PHE A 155 13.10 -16.28 6.05
C PHE A 155 12.99 -14.82 5.64
N LEU A 156 13.69 -13.92 6.33
CA LEU A 156 13.70 -12.49 5.98
C LEU A 156 14.40 -12.22 4.65
N ASP A 157 15.45 -12.97 4.32
CA ASP A 157 16.05 -12.93 2.99
C ASP A 157 15.04 -13.32 1.92
N MET A 158 14.23 -14.37 2.14
CA MET A 158 13.17 -14.78 1.22
C MET A 158 12.12 -13.67 1.05
N MET A 159 11.66 -13.03 2.14
CA MET A 159 10.71 -11.92 2.09
C MET A 159 11.26 -10.72 1.29
N ASN A 160 12.50 -10.32 1.54
CA ASN A 160 13.12 -9.17 0.86
C ASN A 160 13.44 -9.50 -0.61
N ALA A 161 13.87 -10.72 -0.93
CA ALA A 161 14.07 -11.18 -2.31
C ALA A 161 12.74 -11.17 -3.09
N LYS A 162 11.66 -11.65 -2.47
CA LYS A 162 10.33 -11.64 -3.09
C LYS A 162 9.80 -10.23 -3.29
N ALA A 163 9.98 -9.33 -2.35
CA ALA A 163 9.62 -7.91 -2.51
C ALA A 163 10.31 -7.29 -3.73
N LYS A 164 11.62 -7.55 -3.89
CA LYS A 164 12.38 -7.11 -5.06
C LYS A 164 11.87 -7.73 -6.36
N GLU A 165 11.57 -9.02 -6.37
CA GLU A 165 11.03 -9.75 -7.53
C GLU A 165 9.69 -9.17 -7.98
N LEU A 166 8.80 -8.83 -7.03
CA LEU A 166 7.48 -8.23 -7.33
C LEU A 166 7.56 -6.75 -7.70
N GLY A 167 8.73 -6.10 -7.57
CA GLY A 167 8.90 -4.67 -7.85
C GLY A 167 8.49 -3.75 -6.71
N MET A 168 8.47 -4.23 -5.47
CA MET A 168 8.22 -3.44 -4.26
C MET A 168 9.50 -2.69 -3.84
N THR A 169 9.79 -1.61 -4.55
CA THR A 169 11.10 -0.93 -4.50
C THR A 169 11.35 -0.13 -3.22
N ASN A 170 10.29 0.19 -2.47
CA ASN A 170 10.34 0.96 -1.22
C ASN A 170 9.99 0.11 0.00
N THR A 171 10.18 -1.22 -0.11
CA THR A 171 9.85 -2.18 0.95
C THR A 171 11.12 -2.81 1.52
N LYS A 172 11.17 -2.88 2.86
CA LYS A 172 12.19 -3.62 3.59
C LYS A 172 11.57 -4.35 4.79
N TRP A 173 11.79 -5.64 4.84
CA TRP A 173 11.31 -6.51 5.91
C TRP A 173 12.39 -6.77 6.93
N PHE A 174 12.08 -6.52 8.21
CA PHE A 174 12.95 -6.75 9.38
C PHE A 174 12.40 -7.86 10.30
N ASN A 175 11.14 -8.25 10.10
CA ASN A 175 10.47 -9.32 10.83
C ASN A 175 9.36 -9.93 9.98
N ALA A 176 8.97 -11.16 10.30
CA ALA A 176 8.01 -11.93 9.51
C ALA A 176 6.54 -11.48 9.70
N SER A 177 6.21 -10.75 10.77
CA SER A 177 4.82 -10.61 11.21
C SER A 177 4.29 -9.16 11.28
N GLY A 178 5.18 -8.18 11.30
CA GLY A 178 4.86 -6.77 11.54
C GLY A 178 5.03 -6.33 12.99
N ALA A 179 5.26 -7.24 13.93
CA ALA A 179 5.76 -6.92 15.26
C ALA A 179 7.29 -6.93 15.25
N ALA A 180 7.94 -5.87 15.72
CA ALA A 180 9.39 -5.80 15.80
C ALA A 180 9.94 -6.99 16.62
N ALA A 181 11.09 -7.55 16.22
CA ALA A 181 11.60 -8.78 16.82
C ALA A 181 11.85 -8.65 18.33
N VAL A 182 12.20 -7.44 18.82
CA VAL A 182 12.32 -7.15 20.26
C VAL A 182 11.03 -7.44 21.04
N SER A 183 9.85 -7.31 20.43
CA SER A 183 8.56 -7.57 21.08
C SER A 183 8.33 -9.04 21.38
N PHE A 184 9.13 -9.95 20.81
CA PHE A 184 9.08 -11.39 21.08
C PHE A 184 9.93 -11.81 22.28
N LYS A 185 10.51 -10.86 23.02
CA LYS A 185 11.23 -11.10 24.29
C LYS A 185 12.33 -12.18 24.17
N GLY A 186 13.05 -12.20 23.04
CA GLY A 186 14.13 -13.16 22.77
C GLY A 186 13.67 -14.50 22.17
N LEU A 187 12.36 -14.71 21.97
CA LEU A 187 11.83 -15.94 21.38
C LEU A 187 11.84 -15.92 19.83
N TYR A 188 12.08 -14.77 19.21
CA TYR A 188 12.28 -14.59 17.76
C TYR A 188 13.34 -13.50 17.56
N THR A 189 14.55 -13.88 17.16
CA THR A 189 15.72 -12.98 17.12
C THR A 189 16.54 -13.22 15.86
N PRO A 190 16.17 -12.59 14.72
CA PRO A 190 17.08 -12.51 13.57
C PRO A 190 18.42 -11.92 13.97
N GLN A 191 19.51 -12.50 13.45
CA GLN A 191 20.87 -12.07 13.82
C GLN A 191 21.43 -11.02 12.86
N ARG A 192 20.99 -11.03 11.59
CA ARG A 192 21.44 -10.13 10.52
C ARG A 192 20.53 -8.91 10.32
N TYR A 193 19.43 -8.84 11.04
CA TYR A 193 18.42 -7.77 10.90
C TYR A 193 18.28 -7.00 12.22
N ASP A 194 17.95 -5.70 12.12
CA ASP A 194 17.71 -4.88 13.31
C ASP A 194 16.40 -5.31 14.00
N ASN A 195 16.54 -5.89 15.20
CA ASN A 195 15.43 -6.40 16.00
C ASN A 195 14.50 -5.29 16.55
N ASN A 196 14.94 -4.03 16.58
CA ASN A 196 14.14 -2.88 16.99
C ASN A 196 13.41 -2.21 15.81
N ALA A 197 13.78 -2.55 14.58
CA ALA A 197 13.19 -1.93 13.41
C ALA A 197 11.77 -2.45 13.15
N ALA A 198 10.86 -1.53 12.83
CA ALA A 198 9.59 -1.86 12.18
C ALA A 198 9.83 -2.17 10.70
N ASN A 199 8.97 -3.01 10.12
CA ASN A 199 8.93 -3.18 8.67
C ASN A 199 8.61 -1.85 7.98
N GLN A 200 9.10 -1.69 6.75
CA GLN A 200 8.95 -0.50 5.94
C GLN A 200 8.33 -0.86 4.60
N THR A 201 7.30 -0.13 4.18
CA THR A 201 6.65 -0.29 2.88
C THR A 201 5.86 0.96 2.51
N THR A 202 5.24 0.97 1.34
CA THR A 202 4.38 2.04 0.86
C THR A 202 3.00 1.50 0.48
N ALA A 203 2.00 2.38 0.30
CA ALA A 203 0.68 1.95 -0.19
C ALA A 203 0.79 1.35 -1.60
N ARG A 204 1.67 1.90 -2.45
CA ARG A 204 1.97 1.34 -3.78
C ARG A 204 2.51 -0.10 -3.67
N ASP A 205 3.52 -0.32 -2.86
CA ASP A 205 4.15 -1.64 -2.73
C ASP A 205 3.18 -2.67 -2.14
N LEU A 206 2.36 -2.28 -1.17
CA LEU A 206 1.30 -3.15 -0.64
C LEU A 206 0.23 -3.48 -1.69
N ALA A 207 -0.13 -2.53 -2.54
CA ALA A 207 -1.05 -2.80 -3.65
C ALA A 207 -0.43 -3.73 -4.69
N ILE A 208 0.88 -3.62 -4.96
CA ILE A 208 1.64 -4.57 -5.81
C ILE A 208 1.57 -5.97 -5.21
N LEU A 209 1.85 -6.11 -3.91
CA LEU A 209 1.73 -7.39 -3.22
C LEU A 209 0.31 -7.95 -3.30
N GLY A 210 -0.71 -7.13 -3.00
CA GLY A 210 -2.11 -7.51 -3.08
C GLY A 210 -2.51 -7.95 -4.49
N TYR A 211 -2.07 -7.21 -5.53
CA TYR A 211 -2.31 -7.55 -6.93
C TYR A 211 -1.78 -8.95 -7.27
N HIS A 212 -0.50 -9.18 -6.97
CA HIS A 212 0.12 -10.48 -7.27
C HIS A 212 -0.48 -11.59 -6.42
N PHE A 213 -0.88 -11.30 -5.18
CA PHE A 213 -1.47 -12.31 -4.30
C PHE A 213 -2.80 -12.81 -4.85
N VAL A 214 -3.75 -11.92 -5.12
CA VAL A 214 -5.07 -12.32 -5.62
C VAL A 214 -5.03 -12.90 -7.04
N LYS A 215 -4.01 -12.56 -7.82
CA LYS A 215 -3.79 -13.08 -9.18
C LYS A 215 -3.16 -14.47 -9.17
N ASN A 216 -2.11 -14.67 -8.38
CA ASN A 216 -1.30 -15.89 -8.41
C ASN A 216 -1.85 -16.95 -7.43
N TYR A 217 -2.41 -16.51 -6.30
CA TYR A 217 -2.89 -17.37 -5.21
C TYR A 217 -4.28 -16.93 -4.71
N PRO A 218 -5.32 -16.98 -5.57
CA PRO A 218 -6.67 -16.51 -5.22
C PRO A 218 -7.29 -17.28 -4.03
N ASN A 219 -6.78 -18.48 -3.73
CA ASN A 219 -7.25 -19.28 -2.59
C ASN A 219 -7.06 -18.61 -1.23
N ILE A 220 -6.19 -17.58 -1.10
CA ILE A 220 -6.12 -16.76 0.13
C ILE A 220 -7.49 -16.19 0.51
N LEU A 221 -8.35 -15.91 -0.47
CA LEU A 221 -9.68 -15.37 -0.23
C LEU A 221 -10.60 -16.33 0.54
N ASN A 222 -10.36 -17.65 0.46
CA ASN A 222 -11.10 -18.64 1.26
C ASN A 222 -10.86 -18.47 2.77
N TYR A 223 -9.74 -17.83 3.15
CA TYR A 223 -9.34 -17.57 4.53
C TYR A 223 -9.71 -16.16 5.02
N THR A 224 -9.82 -15.19 4.10
CA THR A 224 -9.98 -13.77 4.47
C THR A 224 -11.39 -13.23 4.27
N ASN A 225 -12.30 -13.99 3.64
CA ASN A 225 -13.63 -13.52 3.24
C ASN A 225 -14.74 -13.79 4.26
N LYS A 226 -14.41 -14.30 5.45
CA LYS A 226 -15.39 -14.62 6.50
C LYS A 226 -15.21 -13.72 7.71
N PRO A 227 -16.29 -13.12 8.23
CA PRO A 227 -16.21 -12.29 9.44
C PRO A 227 -15.96 -13.12 10.72
N VAL A 228 -16.35 -14.39 10.73
CA VAL A 228 -16.14 -15.33 11.86
C VAL A 228 -15.61 -16.64 11.34
N VAL A 229 -14.59 -17.18 12.00
CA VAL A 229 -13.98 -18.47 11.68
C VAL A 229 -13.70 -19.28 12.93
N THR A 230 -13.78 -20.60 12.81
CA THR A 230 -13.47 -21.54 13.89
C THR A 230 -12.38 -22.51 13.44
N VAL A 231 -11.33 -22.67 14.26
CA VAL A 231 -10.25 -23.66 14.08
C VAL A 231 -10.34 -24.75 15.13
N LYS A 232 -9.72 -25.90 14.88
CA LYS A 232 -9.68 -27.08 15.79
C LYS A 232 -11.05 -27.55 16.27
N LYS A 233 -12.08 -27.39 15.41
CA LYS A 233 -13.46 -27.68 15.73
C LYS A 233 -13.65 -29.10 16.31
N GLY A 234 -14.39 -29.20 17.42
CA GLY A 234 -14.67 -30.45 18.09
C GLY A 234 -13.49 -31.02 18.89
N THR A 235 -12.43 -30.25 19.12
CA THR A 235 -11.28 -30.62 19.95
C THR A 235 -11.21 -29.75 21.20
N PRO A 236 -10.43 -30.14 22.25
CA PRO A 236 -10.17 -29.28 23.41
C PRO A 236 -9.42 -27.95 23.07
N TYR A 237 -9.01 -27.79 21.83
CA TYR A 237 -8.26 -26.64 21.32
C TYR A 237 -9.10 -25.80 20.36
N GLU A 238 -10.41 -26.00 20.34
CA GLU A 238 -11.32 -25.19 19.50
C GLU A 238 -11.28 -23.72 19.89
N GLU A 239 -11.09 -22.84 18.90
CA GLU A 239 -11.16 -21.40 19.05
C GLU A 239 -11.97 -20.80 17.90
N THR A 240 -12.79 -19.80 18.23
CA THR A 240 -13.54 -19.00 17.24
C THR A 240 -13.06 -17.57 17.28
N PHE A 241 -12.79 -17.01 16.11
CA PHE A 241 -12.26 -15.65 15.93
C PHE A 241 -13.21 -14.81 15.13
N GLU A 242 -13.36 -13.56 15.54
CA GLU A 242 -13.92 -12.49 14.73
C GLU A 242 -12.81 -11.76 14.00
N THR A 243 -13.09 -11.31 12.78
CA THR A 243 -12.13 -10.59 11.97
C THR A 243 -11.99 -9.14 12.41
N TYR A 244 -10.80 -8.55 12.24
CA TYR A 244 -10.58 -7.12 12.31
C TYR A 244 -10.91 -6.40 10.99
N ASN A 245 -11.31 -7.14 9.95
CA ASN A 245 -11.76 -6.57 8.69
C ASN A 245 -13.27 -6.27 8.75
N TYR A 246 -13.60 -5.15 9.35
CA TYR A 246 -15.00 -4.74 9.52
C TYR A 246 -15.69 -4.31 8.22
N SER A 247 -14.99 -4.27 7.07
CA SER A 247 -15.60 -4.03 5.75
C SER A 247 -16.14 -5.31 5.08
N LEU A 248 -15.90 -6.50 5.64
CA LEU A 248 -16.48 -7.75 5.13
C LEU A 248 -18.01 -7.73 5.24
N PRO A 249 -18.73 -8.30 4.25
CA PRO A 249 -20.16 -8.47 4.35
C PRO A 249 -20.57 -9.16 5.67
N GLY A 250 -21.51 -8.56 6.39
CA GLY A 250 -21.97 -9.01 7.72
C GLY A 250 -21.18 -8.45 8.90
N ALA A 251 -20.05 -7.74 8.69
CA ALA A 251 -19.34 -7.00 9.72
C ALA A 251 -19.85 -5.55 9.84
N LYS A 252 -19.37 -4.78 10.84
CA LYS A 252 -19.88 -3.45 11.23
C LYS A 252 -19.98 -2.45 10.08
N TYR A 253 -19.00 -2.40 9.18
CA TYR A 253 -18.94 -1.51 8.01
C TYR A 253 -19.03 -2.30 6.70
N GLY A 254 -19.68 -3.47 6.74
CA GLY A 254 -19.71 -4.39 5.60
C GLY A 254 -20.26 -3.74 4.33
N ILE A 255 -19.52 -3.90 3.23
CA ILE A 255 -19.94 -3.52 1.88
C ILE A 255 -19.85 -4.72 0.93
N GLU A 256 -20.69 -4.71 -0.10
CA GLU A 256 -20.75 -5.77 -1.09
C GLU A 256 -19.42 -5.96 -1.82
N GLY A 257 -19.01 -7.21 -1.97
CA GLY A 257 -17.89 -7.62 -2.78
C GLY A 257 -16.53 -7.57 -2.08
N VAL A 258 -16.44 -7.12 -0.82
CA VAL A 258 -15.20 -7.21 -0.04
C VAL A 258 -14.91 -8.68 0.32
N GLU A 259 -13.68 -9.15 -0.01
CA GLU A 259 -13.28 -10.55 0.18
C GLU A 259 -12.01 -10.70 1.05
N GLY A 260 -11.45 -9.62 1.54
CA GLY A 260 -10.21 -9.58 2.34
C GLY A 260 -9.54 -8.21 2.20
N LEU A 261 -8.23 -8.01 2.48
CA LEU A 261 -7.22 -9.02 2.79
C LEU A 261 -6.76 -8.96 4.26
N LYS A 262 -6.23 -7.78 4.71
CA LYS A 262 -5.55 -7.69 6.00
C LYS A 262 -5.61 -6.30 6.60
N THR A 263 -5.69 -6.25 7.91
CA THR A 263 -5.50 -5.04 8.72
C THR A 263 -4.13 -5.07 9.40
N GLY A 264 -3.63 -3.90 9.78
CA GLY A 264 -2.39 -3.78 10.54
C GLY A 264 -2.45 -2.59 11.48
N SER A 265 -1.99 -2.76 12.71
CA SER A 265 -2.01 -1.69 13.72
C SER A 265 -0.73 -1.74 14.55
N SER A 266 -0.10 -0.59 14.77
CA SER A 266 1.10 -0.46 15.58
C SER A 266 1.26 0.96 16.10
N PRO A 267 2.04 1.19 17.19
CA PRO A 267 2.32 2.54 17.67
C PRO A 267 2.94 3.47 16.62
N ARG A 268 3.74 2.92 15.68
CA ARG A 268 4.42 3.67 14.61
C ARG A 268 3.55 3.85 13.37
N GLY A 269 2.78 2.81 13.00
CA GLY A 269 1.97 2.78 11.78
C GLY A 269 0.56 3.34 11.96
N ALA A 270 0.11 3.56 13.21
CA ALA A 270 -1.29 3.76 13.55
C ALA A 270 -2.15 2.63 12.97
N PHE A 271 -3.25 2.91 12.28
CA PHE A 271 -4.18 1.89 11.80
C PHE A 271 -4.17 1.83 10.26
N ASN A 272 -3.93 0.63 9.74
CA ASN A 272 -3.75 0.36 8.33
C ASN A 272 -4.75 -0.70 7.85
N TYR A 273 -5.11 -0.65 6.56
CA TYR A 273 -6.01 -1.61 5.95
C TYR A 273 -5.72 -1.78 4.45
N ILE A 274 -5.64 -3.02 4.01
CA ILE A 274 -5.67 -3.38 2.60
C ILE A 274 -6.88 -4.28 2.33
N ALA A 275 -7.68 -3.92 1.34
CA ALA A 275 -8.84 -4.68 0.90
C ALA A 275 -8.70 -5.17 -0.53
N THR A 276 -9.35 -6.29 -0.85
CA THR A 276 -9.71 -6.66 -2.22
C THR A 276 -11.22 -6.78 -2.33
N ILE A 277 -11.76 -6.24 -3.42
CA ILE A 277 -13.19 -6.14 -3.65
C ILE A 277 -13.48 -6.57 -5.08
N LYS A 278 -14.50 -7.43 -5.28
CA LYS A 278 -14.94 -7.85 -6.60
C LYS A 278 -16.43 -7.61 -6.78
N ARG A 279 -16.78 -6.85 -7.83
CA ARG A 279 -18.16 -6.69 -8.30
C ARG A 279 -18.20 -6.97 -9.81
N GLY A 280 -18.98 -7.95 -10.21
CA GLY A 280 -19.01 -8.41 -11.59
C GLY A 280 -17.61 -8.82 -12.08
N ASN A 281 -17.15 -8.22 -13.17
CA ASN A 281 -15.85 -8.49 -13.77
C ASN A 281 -14.72 -7.61 -13.21
N GLN A 282 -15.05 -6.56 -12.45
CA GLN A 282 -14.06 -5.63 -11.93
C GLN A 282 -13.62 -6.02 -10.52
N ARG A 283 -12.31 -6.12 -10.32
CA ARG A 283 -11.68 -6.30 -9.02
C ARG A 283 -10.86 -5.06 -8.69
N LEU A 284 -11.05 -4.53 -7.48
CA LEU A 284 -10.26 -3.43 -6.96
C LEU A 284 -9.38 -3.90 -5.80
N ILE A 285 -8.29 -3.16 -5.57
CA ILE A 285 -7.50 -3.22 -4.34
C ILE A 285 -7.49 -1.82 -3.73
N SER A 286 -7.84 -1.72 -2.45
CA SER A 286 -7.83 -0.49 -1.66
C SER A 286 -6.76 -0.60 -0.59
N VAL A 287 -5.93 0.43 -0.45
CA VAL A 287 -4.95 0.53 0.64
C VAL A 287 -5.13 1.87 1.35
N VAL A 288 -5.27 1.85 2.66
CA VAL A 288 -5.21 3.04 3.52
C VAL A 288 -4.20 2.79 4.63
N MET A 289 -3.32 3.77 4.88
CA MET A 289 -2.26 3.67 5.87
C MET A 289 -2.22 4.91 6.77
N GLY A 290 -1.89 4.69 8.05
CA GLY A 290 -1.72 5.78 9.01
C GLY A 290 -3.03 6.49 9.35
N VAL A 291 -4.12 5.74 9.51
CA VAL A 291 -5.41 6.28 9.96
C VAL A 291 -5.37 6.54 11.46
N GLY A 292 -5.81 7.73 11.87
CA GLY A 292 -5.96 8.09 13.27
C GLY A 292 -4.64 8.22 14.04
N ASN A 293 -4.74 8.00 15.34
CA ASN A 293 -3.63 8.03 16.29
C ASN A 293 -3.67 6.77 17.15
N TRP A 294 -2.52 6.16 17.41
CA TRP A 294 -2.41 4.97 18.25
C TRP A 294 -3.00 5.13 19.66
N ALA A 295 -2.98 6.33 20.22
CA ALA A 295 -3.58 6.61 21.53
C ALA A 295 -5.11 6.46 21.55
N ASP A 296 -5.76 6.53 20.38
CA ASP A 296 -7.20 6.28 20.19
C ASP A 296 -7.40 4.93 19.51
N GLN A 297 -7.68 3.90 20.31
CA GLN A 297 -7.82 2.52 19.82
C GLN A 297 -9.05 2.32 18.91
N ASP A 298 -10.03 3.24 18.89
CA ASP A 298 -11.13 3.22 17.91
C ASP A 298 -10.64 3.48 16.48
N GLY A 299 -9.37 3.86 16.31
CA GLY A 299 -8.70 3.93 15.00
C GLY A 299 -8.78 2.63 14.20
N GLU A 300 -8.91 1.48 14.86
CA GLU A 300 -9.14 0.21 14.15
C GLU A 300 -10.48 0.17 13.40
N TYR A 301 -11.47 0.94 13.85
CA TYR A 301 -12.76 1.13 13.16
C TYR A 301 -12.66 2.22 12.10
N TYR A 302 -11.98 3.35 12.38
CA TYR A 302 -11.94 4.53 11.50
C TYR A 302 -11.34 4.24 10.13
N ARG A 303 -10.42 3.27 10.00
CA ARG A 303 -9.81 2.89 8.70
C ARG A 303 -10.82 2.38 7.68
N HIS A 304 -11.94 1.78 8.12
CA HIS A 304 -12.93 1.16 7.23
C HIS A 304 -13.80 2.17 6.49
N PRO A 305 -14.40 3.20 7.11
CA PRO A 305 -15.12 4.25 6.39
C PRO A 305 -14.30 4.90 5.28
N PHE A 306 -13.02 5.19 5.50
CA PHE A 306 -12.15 5.76 4.47
C PHE A 306 -11.89 4.79 3.32
N GLY A 307 -11.53 3.55 3.63
CA GLY A 307 -11.31 2.51 2.62
C GLY A 307 -12.57 2.24 1.79
N ASN A 308 -13.72 2.16 2.44
CA ASN A 308 -15.01 1.91 1.80
C ASN A 308 -15.43 3.08 0.90
N ALA A 309 -15.24 4.33 1.34
CA ALA A 309 -15.54 5.52 0.53
C ALA A 309 -14.73 5.56 -0.77
N LEU A 310 -13.44 5.20 -0.71
CA LEU A 310 -12.60 5.07 -1.90
C LEU A 310 -13.08 3.97 -2.84
N ILE A 311 -13.50 2.83 -2.30
CA ILE A 311 -14.04 1.71 -3.08
C ILE A 311 -15.30 2.13 -3.83
N GLU A 312 -16.27 2.74 -3.13
CA GLU A 312 -17.53 3.19 -3.74
C GLU A 312 -17.29 4.27 -4.81
N LYS A 313 -16.40 5.24 -4.54
CA LYS A 313 -15.99 6.23 -5.53
C LYS A 313 -15.39 5.58 -6.78
N ALA A 314 -14.50 4.62 -6.62
CA ALA A 314 -13.86 3.96 -7.75
C ALA A 314 -14.89 3.19 -8.61
N TYR A 315 -15.81 2.46 -7.99
CA TYR A 315 -16.91 1.81 -8.71
C TYR A 315 -17.92 2.80 -9.29
N ALA A 316 -18.11 3.97 -8.69
CA ALA A 316 -18.98 5.01 -9.27
C ALA A 316 -18.36 5.63 -10.53
N ASP A 317 -17.04 5.86 -10.53
CA ASP A 317 -16.35 6.63 -11.56
C ASP A 317 -15.80 5.75 -12.70
N TYR A 318 -15.47 4.47 -12.44
CA TYR A 318 -14.75 3.61 -13.38
C TYR A 318 -15.47 2.26 -13.59
N GLU A 319 -15.21 1.67 -14.74
CA GLU A 319 -15.66 0.33 -15.11
C GLU A 319 -14.56 -0.44 -15.84
N TYR A 320 -14.49 -1.75 -15.62
CA TYR A 320 -13.68 -2.67 -16.41
C TYR A 320 -14.58 -3.35 -17.43
N LYS A 321 -14.46 -2.94 -18.70
CA LYS A 321 -15.35 -3.39 -19.74
C LYS A 321 -14.64 -3.96 -20.96
N LYS A 322 -15.36 -4.81 -21.69
CA LYS A 322 -14.92 -5.33 -22.97
C LYS A 322 -14.91 -4.20 -24.01
N VAL A 323 -13.75 -4.02 -24.66
CA VAL A 323 -13.53 -3.05 -25.73
C VAL A 323 -13.60 -3.71 -27.10
N PHE A 324 -12.95 -4.88 -27.25
CA PHE A 324 -12.99 -5.67 -28.46
C PHE A 324 -13.20 -7.15 -28.16
N ASN A 325 -13.94 -7.81 -29.03
CA ASN A 325 -13.96 -9.28 -29.03
C ASN A 325 -12.67 -9.81 -29.69
N ALA A 326 -12.30 -11.05 -29.42
CA ALA A 326 -11.27 -11.78 -30.14
C ALA A 326 -11.49 -11.76 -31.67
N GLY A 327 -10.44 -12.03 -32.44
CA GLY A 327 -10.48 -12.03 -33.89
C GLY A 327 -9.82 -10.80 -34.52
N GLU A 328 -10.11 -10.56 -35.81
CA GLU A 328 -9.54 -9.45 -36.57
C GLU A 328 -10.24 -8.14 -36.21
N ARG A 329 -9.45 -7.10 -35.92
CA ARG A 329 -9.95 -5.75 -35.56
C ARG A 329 -9.11 -4.69 -36.26
N LYS A 330 -9.80 -3.66 -36.79
CA LYS A 330 -9.15 -2.46 -37.33
C LYS A 330 -8.94 -1.48 -36.20
N ILE A 331 -7.69 -1.14 -35.91
CA ILE A 331 -7.27 -0.23 -34.86
C ILE A 331 -6.32 0.80 -35.49
N ASN A 332 -6.66 2.08 -35.42
CA ASN A 332 -5.87 3.19 -35.98
C ASN A 332 -5.42 2.93 -37.45
N GLY A 333 -6.34 2.45 -38.28
CA GLY A 333 -6.12 2.23 -39.71
C GLY A 333 -5.46 0.90 -40.10
N LYS A 334 -4.93 0.14 -39.16
CA LYS A 334 -4.29 -1.16 -39.36
C LYS A 334 -5.16 -2.30 -38.85
N THR A 335 -5.02 -3.50 -39.44
CA THR A 335 -5.75 -4.70 -39.01
C THR A 335 -4.86 -5.57 -38.13
N TYR A 336 -5.36 -5.90 -36.93
CA TYR A 336 -4.69 -6.74 -35.96
C TYR A 336 -5.55 -7.97 -35.61
N LYS A 337 -4.89 -9.08 -35.31
CA LYS A 337 -5.52 -10.29 -34.78
C LYS A 337 -5.35 -10.33 -33.26
N LEU A 338 -6.47 -10.37 -32.54
CA LEU A 338 -6.56 -10.54 -31.10
C LEU A 338 -6.82 -12.00 -30.79
N SER A 339 -6.02 -12.61 -29.91
CA SER A 339 -6.19 -14.01 -29.49
C SER A 339 -7.34 -14.22 -28.51
N LYS A 340 -7.70 -13.20 -27.76
CA LYS A 340 -8.81 -13.16 -26.78
C LYS A 340 -9.49 -11.80 -26.77
N ASP A 341 -10.62 -11.72 -26.08
CA ASP A 341 -11.33 -10.45 -25.86
C ASP A 341 -10.41 -9.46 -25.13
N PHE A 342 -10.42 -8.20 -25.57
CA PHE A 342 -9.69 -7.12 -24.92
C PHE A 342 -10.61 -6.33 -24.02
N TYR A 343 -10.22 -6.23 -22.75
CA TYR A 343 -10.89 -5.46 -21.73
C TYR A 343 -10.00 -4.31 -21.27
N ALA A 344 -10.60 -3.22 -20.83
CA ALA A 344 -9.89 -2.07 -20.30
C ALA A 344 -10.67 -1.39 -19.18
N THR A 345 -9.91 -0.77 -18.26
CA THR A 345 -10.46 0.17 -17.27
C THR A 345 -10.71 1.51 -17.96
N VAL A 346 -11.92 2.01 -17.86
CA VAL A 346 -12.32 3.30 -18.43
C VAL A 346 -13.15 4.10 -17.41
N LYS A 347 -13.12 5.42 -17.54
CA LYS A 347 -14.07 6.26 -16.80
C LYS A 347 -15.46 6.01 -17.34
N LYS A 348 -16.44 5.84 -16.47
CA LYS A 348 -17.84 5.59 -16.86
C LYS A 348 -18.35 6.68 -17.80
N GLY A 349 -19.11 6.28 -18.81
CA GLY A 349 -19.61 7.19 -19.85
C GLY A 349 -18.59 7.60 -20.90
N THR A 350 -17.34 7.08 -20.85
CA THR A 350 -16.32 7.37 -21.87
C THR A 350 -16.00 6.15 -22.74
N ALA A 351 -15.50 6.41 -23.97
CA ALA A 351 -14.97 5.37 -24.83
C ALA A 351 -13.50 5.07 -24.47
N ALA A 352 -13.07 3.81 -24.69
CA ALA A 352 -11.67 3.46 -24.62
C ALA A 352 -10.89 4.10 -25.78
N LYS A 353 -9.71 4.65 -25.46
CA LYS A 353 -8.75 5.17 -26.45
C LYS A 353 -7.67 4.12 -26.68
N THR A 354 -7.82 3.30 -27.71
CA THR A 354 -6.92 2.18 -27.93
C THR A 354 -5.78 2.52 -28.87
N VAL A 355 -4.58 2.05 -28.53
CA VAL A 355 -3.38 2.15 -29.35
C VAL A 355 -2.66 0.80 -29.38
N VAL A 356 -1.88 0.57 -30.44
CA VAL A 356 -0.98 -0.59 -30.50
C VAL A 356 0.45 -0.07 -30.55
N GLU A 357 1.21 -0.40 -29.50
CA GLU A 357 2.62 -0.04 -29.37
C GLU A 357 3.45 -1.34 -29.21
N ASN A 358 4.47 -1.51 -30.04
CA ASN A 358 5.35 -2.68 -30.01
C ASN A 358 4.61 -4.03 -30.02
N GLY A 359 3.47 -4.10 -30.74
CA GLY A 359 2.64 -5.31 -30.81
C GLY A 359 1.78 -5.55 -29.57
N VAL A 360 1.64 -4.57 -28.69
CA VAL A 360 0.75 -4.60 -27.52
C VAL A 360 -0.37 -3.59 -27.69
N LEU A 361 -1.61 -4.09 -27.68
CA LEU A 361 -2.83 -3.27 -27.63
C LEU A 361 -3.04 -2.77 -26.21
N LYS A 362 -3.18 -1.46 -26.05
CA LYS A 362 -3.38 -0.78 -24.76
C LYS A 362 -4.54 0.21 -24.84
N ASN A 363 -5.04 0.59 -23.67
CA ASN A 363 -5.94 1.72 -23.51
C ASN A 363 -5.17 2.93 -22.98
N GLU A 364 -5.11 4.02 -23.74
CA GLU A 364 -4.57 5.32 -23.30
C GLU A 364 -5.61 6.10 -22.50
N ASN A 365 -5.86 5.68 -21.26
CA ASN A 365 -6.85 6.30 -20.37
C ASN A 365 -6.27 7.46 -19.53
N GLY A 366 -4.95 7.73 -19.62
CA GLY A 366 -4.25 8.73 -18.82
C GLY A 366 -4.04 8.35 -17.35
N LEU A 367 -4.44 7.14 -16.94
CA LEU A 367 -4.24 6.66 -15.58
C LEU A 367 -2.80 6.16 -15.39
N GLU A 368 -2.24 6.43 -14.22
CA GLU A 368 -0.94 5.90 -13.83
C GLU A 368 -1.01 4.38 -13.66
N GLN A 369 0.07 3.70 -14.02
CA GLN A 369 0.22 2.27 -13.84
C GLN A 369 0.86 1.97 -12.49
N LEU A 370 0.32 1.01 -11.74
CA LEU A 370 0.80 0.62 -10.41
C LEU A 370 2.28 0.22 -10.41
N SER A 371 2.68 -0.55 -11.43
CA SER A 371 4.06 -0.98 -11.65
C SER A 371 4.31 -1.26 -13.12
N SER A 372 5.53 -0.99 -13.59
CA SER A 372 5.97 -1.35 -14.94
C SER A 372 6.03 -2.87 -15.19
N LEU A 373 6.03 -3.68 -14.14
CA LEU A 373 5.97 -5.14 -14.22
C LEU A 373 4.55 -5.67 -14.40
N ILE A 374 3.53 -4.83 -14.27
CA ILE A 374 2.12 -5.17 -14.45
C ILE A 374 1.68 -4.68 -15.83
N SER A 375 1.39 -5.61 -16.74
CA SER A 375 0.91 -5.25 -18.07
C SER A 375 -0.57 -4.89 -18.06
N ASN A 376 -0.92 -3.77 -18.71
CA ASN A 376 -2.30 -3.33 -18.96
C ASN A 376 -2.73 -3.53 -20.40
N GLY A 377 -2.02 -4.35 -21.18
CA GLY A 377 -2.27 -4.56 -22.60
C GLY A 377 -2.23 -6.02 -23.01
N GLU A 378 -2.67 -6.26 -24.25
CA GLU A 378 -2.73 -7.57 -24.90
C GLU A 378 -1.81 -7.61 -26.11
N HIS A 379 -1.05 -8.70 -26.27
CA HIS A 379 -0.27 -8.92 -27.47
C HIS A 379 -1.16 -9.15 -28.69
N VAL A 380 -0.90 -8.42 -29.77
CA VAL A 380 -1.65 -8.50 -31.03
C VAL A 380 -0.70 -8.67 -32.21
N THR A 381 -1.16 -9.36 -33.26
CA THR A 381 -0.39 -9.58 -34.48
C THR A 381 -0.96 -8.72 -35.61
N GLU A 382 -0.14 -7.88 -36.25
CA GLU A 382 -0.54 -7.09 -37.41
C GLU A 382 -0.73 -7.99 -38.63
N LYS A 383 -1.88 -7.92 -39.29
CA LYS A 383 -2.18 -8.68 -40.51
C LYS A 383 -1.40 -8.05 -41.68
N GLY A 384 -0.65 -8.89 -42.39
CA GLY A 384 0.16 -8.45 -43.54
C GLY A 384 1.63 -8.17 -43.25
N ARG A 385 2.05 -8.24 -41.98
CA ARG A 385 3.46 -8.21 -41.62
C ARG A 385 4.03 -9.62 -41.76
N THR A 386 4.58 -9.97 -42.93
CA THR A 386 5.37 -11.20 -43.11
C THR A 386 6.52 -11.18 -42.10
N THR A 387 6.47 -12.04 -41.09
CA THR A 387 7.61 -12.32 -40.23
C THR A 387 8.70 -12.92 -41.10
N LYS A 388 9.70 -12.12 -41.51
CA LYS A 388 10.97 -12.70 -41.94
C LYS A 388 11.49 -13.47 -40.72
N ASN A 389 11.46 -14.80 -40.81
CA ASN A 389 12.11 -15.66 -39.83
C ASN A 389 13.59 -15.26 -39.73
N SER A 390 13.93 -14.49 -38.74
CA SER A 390 15.30 -14.36 -38.29
C SER A 390 15.54 -15.45 -37.25
N THR A 391 16.03 -16.59 -37.73
CA THR A 391 16.74 -17.56 -36.91
C THR A 391 18.03 -16.87 -36.43
N ALA A 392 17.93 -16.06 -35.39
CA ALA A 392 19.08 -15.47 -34.74
C ALA A 392 19.57 -16.46 -33.68
N LYS A 393 20.65 -17.17 -34.01
CA LYS A 393 21.51 -17.81 -33.03
C LYS A 393 21.81 -16.81 -31.90
N SER A 394 21.48 -17.23 -30.72
CA SER A 394 21.86 -16.54 -29.48
C SER A 394 23.38 -16.46 -29.38
N THR A 395 23.93 -15.32 -29.75
CA THR A 395 25.27 -14.92 -29.34
C THR A 395 25.09 -13.83 -28.28
N VAL A 396 25.32 -14.18 -27.04
CA VAL A 396 25.38 -13.24 -25.92
C VAL A 396 26.49 -12.23 -26.20
N LYS A 397 26.12 -11.05 -26.68
CA LYS A 397 26.98 -9.87 -26.61
C LYS A 397 26.52 -9.03 -25.43
N THR A 398 27.36 -9.02 -24.42
CA THR A 398 27.28 -8.09 -23.28
C THR A 398 27.33 -6.66 -23.83
N THR A 399 26.20 -6.01 -23.97
CA THR A 399 26.13 -4.58 -24.25
C THR A 399 25.88 -3.88 -22.91
N THR A 400 26.89 -3.20 -22.43
CA THR A 400 26.80 -2.20 -21.38
C THR A 400 25.70 -1.19 -21.72
N ALA A 401 24.62 -1.21 -20.96
CA ALA A 401 23.56 -0.23 -21.03
C ALA A 401 24.14 1.14 -20.64
N LYS A 402 24.24 2.06 -21.62
CA LYS A 402 24.42 3.47 -21.32
C LYS A 402 23.18 3.97 -20.61
N SER A 403 23.33 4.27 -19.32
CA SER A 403 22.33 5.02 -18.56
C SER A 403 22.15 6.38 -19.27
N SER A 404 20.92 6.72 -19.66
CA SER A 404 20.56 8.07 -20.06
C SER A 404 20.52 8.94 -18.79
N GLY A 405 21.68 9.38 -18.36
CA GLY A 405 21.79 10.38 -17.30
C GLY A 405 21.16 11.68 -17.77
N LYS A 406 20.29 12.26 -16.95
CA LYS A 406 19.83 13.64 -17.11
C LYS A 406 21.06 14.51 -17.37
N SER A 407 20.98 15.39 -18.36
CA SER A 407 22.05 16.33 -18.68
C SER A 407 22.52 17.03 -17.40
N LEU A 408 23.84 17.15 -17.21
CA LEU A 408 24.46 17.89 -16.09
C LEU A 408 23.85 19.28 -15.90
N LYS A 409 23.39 19.93 -16.99
CA LYS A 409 22.66 21.21 -16.92
C LYS A 409 21.31 21.09 -16.19
N GLN A 410 20.58 19.99 -16.32
CA GLN A 410 19.29 19.79 -15.65
C GLN A 410 19.48 19.47 -14.17
N LEU A 411 20.52 18.71 -13.84
CA LEU A 411 20.89 18.44 -12.43
C LEU A 411 21.35 19.72 -11.72
N PHE A 412 22.09 20.61 -12.43
CA PHE A 412 22.50 21.91 -11.90
C PHE A 412 21.32 22.86 -11.65
N LEU A 413 20.32 22.86 -12.53
CA LEU A 413 19.13 23.71 -12.37
C LEU A 413 18.27 23.26 -11.18
N ASP A 414 18.06 21.93 -11.03
CA ASP A 414 17.30 21.35 -9.93
C ASP A 414 17.99 21.61 -8.58
N TYR A 415 19.33 21.56 -8.53
CA TYR A 415 20.11 21.83 -7.32
C TYR A 415 20.08 23.30 -6.91
N HIS A 416 20.12 24.24 -7.87
CA HIS A 416 20.04 25.68 -7.61
C HIS A 416 18.68 26.10 -7.05
N ILE A 417 17.58 25.50 -7.51
CA ILE A 417 16.23 25.77 -6.99
C ILE A 417 16.09 25.22 -5.56
N LEU A 418 16.62 24.02 -5.28
CA LEU A 418 16.54 23.38 -3.96
C LEU A 418 17.34 24.12 -2.88
N VAL A 419 18.42 24.84 -3.25
CA VAL A 419 19.27 25.60 -2.33
C VAL A 419 18.89 27.07 -2.26
N ALA A 420 18.49 27.69 -3.37
CA ALA A 420 18.17 29.10 -3.42
C ALA A 420 16.88 29.48 -2.67
N VAL A 421 15.86 28.59 -2.69
CA VAL A 421 14.58 28.87 -2.02
C VAL A 421 14.73 28.88 -0.48
N PRO A 422 15.38 27.89 0.17
CA PRO A 422 15.63 27.94 1.61
C PRO A 422 16.48 29.12 2.04
N LEU A 423 17.50 29.50 1.25
CA LEU A 423 18.35 30.67 1.54
C LEU A 423 17.55 31.98 1.45
N LEU A 424 16.64 32.10 0.50
CA LEU A 424 15.78 33.27 0.38
C LEU A 424 14.80 33.38 1.54
N ILE A 425 14.25 32.26 2.00
CA ILE A 425 13.38 32.19 3.18
C ILE A 425 14.16 32.58 4.45
N LEU A 426 15.38 32.08 4.59
CA LEU A 426 16.24 32.43 5.73
C LEU A 426 16.55 33.93 5.76
N LEU A 427 16.86 34.51 4.60
CA LEU A 427 17.12 35.94 4.44
C LEU A 427 15.88 36.77 4.82
N LEU A 428 14.69 36.37 4.40
CA LEU A 428 13.44 37.04 4.75
C LEU A 428 13.16 36.98 6.25
N ILE A 429 13.43 35.86 6.90
CA ILE A 429 13.31 35.70 8.37
C ILE A 429 14.29 36.64 9.08
N VAL A 430 15.54 36.71 8.64
CA VAL A 430 16.57 37.60 9.22
C VAL A 430 16.16 39.07 9.07
N VAL A 431 15.67 39.47 7.88
CA VAL A 431 15.20 40.84 7.63
C VAL A 431 13.98 41.17 8.51
N PHE A 432 13.03 40.23 8.65
CA PHE A 432 11.86 40.39 9.52
C PHE A 432 12.26 40.56 10.99
N GLU A 433 13.15 39.72 11.50
CA GLU A 433 13.65 39.84 12.88
C GLU A 433 14.45 41.14 13.09
N ALA A 434 15.24 41.58 12.14
CA ALA A 434 15.96 42.85 12.20
C ALA A 434 15.00 44.05 12.24
N THR A 435 13.95 44.05 11.42
CA THR A 435 12.92 45.09 11.43
C THR A 435 12.13 45.12 12.72
N LYS A 436 11.79 43.98 13.27
CA LYS A 436 11.10 43.84 14.57
C LYS A 436 11.97 44.33 15.75
N ARG A 437 13.27 44.04 15.73
CA ARG A 437 14.24 44.56 16.70
C ARG A 437 14.37 46.08 16.61
N LYS A 438 14.38 46.64 15.37
CA LYS A 438 14.43 48.10 15.17
C LYS A 438 13.17 48.82 15.69
N GLN A 439 11.99 48.21 15.48
CA GLN A 439 10.73 48.74 16.05
C GLN A 439 10.71 48.68 17.55
N ARG A 440 11.15 47.58 18.18
CA ARG A 440 11.24 47.45 19.66
C ARG A 440 12.22 48.47 20.25
N ARG A 441 13.35 48.79 19.59
CA ARG A 441 14.29 49.83 20.03
C ARG A 441 13.67 51.23 19.98
N LYS A 442 12.90 51.52 18.90
CA LYS A 442 12.18 52.81 18.81
C LYS A 442 11.12 52.96 19.90
N GLN A 443 10.35 51.90 20.19
CA GLN A 443 9.35 51.92 21.27
C GLN A 443 9.98 52.12 22.66
N ARG A 444 11.13 51.46 22.93
CA ARG A 444 11.86 51.67 24.20
C ARG A 444 12.37 53.11 24.32
N ALA A 445 12.98 53.67 23.29
CA ALA A 445 13.44 55.05 23.29
C ALA A 445 12.31 56.06 23.49
N THR A 446 11.10 55.79 22.98
CA THR A 446 9.92 56.64 23.17
C THR A 446 9.40 56.54 24.62
N ASN A 447 9.40 55.35 25.21
CA ASN A 447 8.97 55.14 26.58
C ASN A 447 9.96 55.77 27.59
N ASP A 448 11.27 55.65 27.37
CA ASP A 448 12.30 56.26 28.22
C ASP A 448 12.21 57.80 28.19
N THR A 449 11.88 58.37 27.02
CA THR A 449 11.66 59.82 26.88
C THR A 449 10.39 60.27 27.61
N GLN A 450 9.34 59.47 27.66
CA GLN A 450 8.11 59.77 28.43
C GLN A 450 8.32 59.61 29.94
N LEU A 451 9.08 58.63 30.39
CA LEU A 451 9.43 58.43 31.80
C LEU A 451 10.28 59.58 32.32
N SER A 452 11.30 60.03 31.57
CA SER A 452 12.13 61.17 31.96
C SER A 452 11.37 62.49 32.02
N ARG A 453 10.31 62.69 31.23
CA ARG A 453 9.40 63.86 31.34
C ARG A 453 8.44 63.79 32.51
N ARG A 454 8.07 62.60 33.00
CA ARG A 454 7.23 62.41 34.19
C ARG A 454 8.00 62.62 35.54
N GLN A 455 9.32 62.39 35.50
CA GLN A 455 10.17 62.65 36.71
C GLN A 455 10.62 64.12 36.90
N LYS A 456 10.36 64.95 35.87
CA LYS A 456 10.69 66.39 35.91
C LYS A 456 9.46 67.28 36.18
N ARG A 457 8.30 66.69 36.47
CA ARG A 457 7.11 67.35 37.04
C ARG A 457 6.86 66.83 38.45
#